data_395e31f1ed3fd65c4ee14621fa3235e4
#
_entry.id   395e31f1ed3fd65c4ee14621fa3235e4
#
_cell.length_a   1.000
_cell.length_b   1.000
_cell.length_c   1.000
_cell.angle_alpha   90.00
_cell.angle_beta   90.00
_cell.angle_gamma   90.00
#
_symmetry.space_group_name_H-M   'P 1'
#
loop_
_entity.id
_entity.type
_entity.pdbx_description
1 polymer ?
#
loop_
_entity_poly.entity_id
_entity_poly.type
_entity_poly.pdbx_seq_one_letter_code
_entity_poly.pdbx_strand_id
1 'polypeptide(L)'
;VLGICRGIQFLNVHLGGTLYQDLPAEHPTAANHHQTPPYDAPVHSVTLTAGSPLWALLGKDALAVNSLHHQAIKTLAPGLAAMAVSEDGLTEAVCLPDKRFVWAVQWHPEFSFRVNEDSRKIFKAFIESC
;
A
#
# COMPACT_ATOMS: atom_id res chain seq x y z
N VAL A 1 -3.62 -0.76 13.99
CA VAL A 1 -2.94 -1.76 13.15
C VAL A 1 -2.35 -1.07 11.92
N LEU A 2 -1.10 -1.35 11.61
CA LEU A 2 -0.45 -0.98 10.37
C LEU A 2 0.05 -2.26 9.69
N GLY A 3 -0.57 -2.66 8.59
CA GLY A 3 -0.14 -3.80 7.77
C GLY A 3 0.83 -3.36 6.68
N ILE A 4 1.92 -4.10 6.48
CA ILE A 4 2.93 -3.80 5.46
C ILE A 4 3.12 -5.03 4.58
N CYS A 5 3.12 -4.85 3.27
CA CYS A 5 3.32 -5.87 2.24
C CYS A 5 2.39 -7.09 2.44
N ARG A 6 2.87 -8.16 3.04
CA ARG A 6 2.03 -9.32 3.37
C ARG A 6 0.87 -8.95 4.32
N GLY A 7 1.03 -7.89 5.11
CA GLY A 7 -0.01 -7.39 6.00
C GLY A 7 -1.27 -6.90 5.28
N ILE A 8 -1.13 -6.19 4.16
CA ILE A 8 -2.30 -5.77 3.36
C ILE A 8 -2.98 -6.98 2.72
N GLN A 9 -2.20 -7.94 2.25
CA GLN A 9 -2.70 -9.16 1.64
C GLN A 9 -3.49 -10.01 2.65
N PHE A 10 -2.90 -10.19 3.83
CA PHE A 10 -3.55 -10.90 4.94
C PHE A 10 -4.86 -10.23 5.35
N LEU A 11 -4.85 -8.91 5.55
CA LEU A 11 -6.03 -8.15 5.95
C LEU A 11 -7.15 -8.29 4.92
N ASN A 12 -6.81 -8.19 3.64
CA ASN A 12 -7.79 -8.31 2.56
C ASN A 12 -8.45 -9.70 2.54
N VAL A 13 -7.65 -10.77 2.63
CA VAL A 13 -8.18 -12.14 2.62
C VAL A 13 -8.99 -12.42 3.88
N HIS A 14 -8.51 -11.99 5.04
CA HIS A 14 -9.22 -12.15 6.31
C HIS A 14 -10.62 -11.53 6.29
N LEU A 15 -10.79 -10.42 5.58
CA LEU A 15 -12.07 -9.71 5.49
C LEU A 15 -12.91 -10.11 4.25
N GLY A 16 -12.48 -11.11 3.50
CA GLY A 16 -13.27 -11.70 2.41
C GLY A 16 -12.85 -11.32 1.00
N GLY A 17 -11.72 -10.67 0.83
CA GLY A 17 -11.14 -10.37 -0.48
C GLY A 17 -10.30 -11.51 -1.05
N THR A 18 -9.78 -11.32 -2.25
CA THR A 18 -8.92 -12.30 -2.94
C THR A 18 -7.61 -11.68 -3.41
N LEU A 19 -6.64 -12.54 -3.74
CA LEU A 19 -5.32 -12.12 -4.21
C LEU A 19 -5.02 -12.67 -5.60
N TYR A 20 -4.24 -11.90 -6.38
CA TYR A 20 -3.42 -12.49 -7.43
C TYR A 20 -2.34 -13.34 -6.77
N GLN A 21 -2.20 -14.58 -7.20
CA GLN A 21 -1.21 -15.51 -6.65
C GLN A 21 0.18 -15.30 -7.24
N ASP A 22 0.24 -14.82 -8.48
CA ASP A 22 1.48 -14.51 -9.17
C ASP A 22 1.23 -13.38 -10.19
N LEU A 23 1.73 -12.18 -9.90
CA LEU A 23 1.52 -11.01 -10.75
C LEU A 23 2.04 -11.19 -12.18
N PRO A 24 3.26 -11.74 -12.40
CA PRO A 24 3.73 -11.94 -13.77
C PRO A 24 2.82 -12.83 -14.62
N ALA A 25 2.17 -13.82 -14.03
CA ALA A 25 1.28 -14.73 -14.74
C ALA A 25 -0.14 -14.21 -14.88
N GLU A 26 -0.68 -13.54 -13.84
CA GLU A 26 -2.11 -13.19 -13.76
C GLU A 26 -2.39 -11.73 -14.06
N HIS A 27 -1.40 -10.86 -13.94
CA HIS A 27 -1.54 -9.41 -14.15
C HIS A 27 -0.26 -8.85 -14.83
N PRO A 28 0.05 -9.26 -16.07
CA PRO A 28 1.24 -8.77 -16.77
C PRO A 28 1.22 -7.25 -16.87
N THR A 29 2.33 -6.60 -16.50
CA THR A 29 2.43 -5.14 -16.41
C THR A 29 3.85 -4.68 -16.66
N ALA A 30 4.00 -3.42 -17.12
CA ALA A 30 5.29 -2.76 -17.20
C ALA A 30 5.74 -2.18 -15.84
N ALA A 31 4.84 -2.06 -14.87
CA ALA A 31 5.20 -1.59 -13.53
C ALA A 31 6.09 -2.60 -12.81
N ASN A 32 7.12 -2.10 -12.15
CA ASN A 32 8.06 -2.94 -11.41
C ASN A 32 7.56 -3.19 -9.99
N HIS A 33 7.07 -4.40 -9.71
CA HIS A 33 6.62 -4.81 -8.38
C HIS A 33 7.64 -5.67 -7.63
N HIS A 34 8.76 -6.01 -8.26
CA HIS A 34 9.81 -6.81 -7.64
C HIS A 34 11.18 -6.21 -7.97
N GLN A 35 11.49 -5.10 -7.29
CA GLN A 35 12.74 -4.37 -7.53
C GLN A 35 13.97 -5.10 -7.00
N THR A 36 15.10 -4.73 -7.57
CA THR A 36 16.42 -5.08 -7.05
C THR A 36 16.91 -3.97 -6.11
N PRO A 37 17.92 -4.24 -5.24
CA PRO A 37 18.49 -3.19 -4.39
C PRO A 37 18.95 -1.96 -5.19
N PRO A 38 18.88 -0.74 -4.61
CA PRO A 38 18.52 -0.43 -3.22
C PRO A 38 17.00 -0.41 -3.01
N TYR A 39 16.55 -0.92 -1.86
CA TYR A 39 15.11 -1.02 -1.54
C TYR A 39 14.51 0.26 -0.95
N ASP A 40 15.32 1.26 -0.66
CA ASP A 40 14.88 2.60 -0.23
C ASP A 40 14.55 3.53 -1.41
N ALA A 41 14.82 3.10 -2.64
CA ALA A 41 14.53 3.85 -3.85
C ALA A 41 13.15 3.51 -4.40
N PRO A 42 12.32 4.52 -4.80
CA PRO A 42 11.04 4.26 -5.44
C PRO A 42 11.22 3.70 -6.86
N VAL A 43 10.29 2.85 -7.29
CA VAL A 43 10.32 2.23 -8.63
C VAL A 43 9.03 2.37 -9.43
N HIS A 44 7.92 2.73 -8.79
CA HIS A 44 6.67 3.09 -9.46
C HIS A 44 5.87 4.09 -8.64
N SER A 45 4.76 4.57 -9.18
CA SER A 45 3.89 5.54 -8.52
C SER A 45 2.54 4.93 -8.19
N VAL A 46 1.93 5.44 -7.13
CA VAL A 46 0.53 5.22 -6.79
C VAL A 46 -0.20 6.54 -6.77
N THR A 47 -1.47 6.52 -7.17
CA THR A 47 -2.40 7.65 -7.03
C THR A 47 -3.13 7.50 -5.70
N LEU A 48 -3.09 8.54 -4.87
CA LEU A 48 -3.79 8.56 -3.59
C LEU A 48 -5.25 8.91 -3.81
N THR A 49 -6.15 8.16 -3.18
CA THR A 49 -7.58 8.41 -3.27
C THR A 49 -7.94 9.68 -2.53
N ALA A 50 -8.48 10.68 -3.24
CA ALA A 50 -8.90 11.95 -2.66
C ALA A 50 -9.91 11.72 -1.53
N GLY A 51 -9.72 12.40 -0.40
CA GLY A 51 -10.57 12.24 0.78
C GLY A 51 -10.19 11.06 1.67
N SER A 52 -9.27 10.19 1.25
CA SER A 52 -8.79 9.10 2.11
C SER A 52 -7.91 9.63 3.25
N PRO A 53 -7.82 8.88 4.36
CA PRO A 53 -6.94 9.29 5.47
C PRO A 53 -5.47 9.43 5.07
N LEU A 54 -4.98 8.58 4.18
CA LEU A 54 -3.60 8.66 3.69
C LEU A 54 -3.38 9.92 2.84
N TRP A 55 -4.33 10.24 1.97
CA TRP A 55 -4.30 11.48 1.17
C TRP A 55 -4.27 12.72 2.07
N ALA A 56 -5.10 12.76 3.11
CA ALA A 56 -5.12 13.86 4.07
C ALA A 56 -3.82 13.97 4.85
N LEU A 57 -3.23 12.83 5.25
CA LEU A 57 -1.97 12.79 5.99
C LEU A 57 -0.80 13.33 5.16
N LEU A 58 -0.68 12.89 3.91
CA LEU A 58 0.48 13.21 3.06
C LEU A 58 0.33 14.52 2.32
N GLY A 59 -0.89 15.01 2.10
CA GLY A 59 -1.15 16.27 1.42
C GLY A 59 -0.75 16.29 -0.05
N LYS A 60 -0.84 15.16 -0.74
CA LYS A 60 -0.50 15.03 -2.17
C LYS A 60 -1.39 14.00 -2.86
N ASP A 61 -1.46 14.07 -4.18
CA ASP A 61 -2.33 13.21 -4.99
C ASP A 61 -1.62 11.96 -5.51
N ALA A 62 -0.30 11.96 -5.53
CA ALA A 62 0.52 10.86 -6.00
C ALA A 62 1.74 10.65 -5.11
N LEU A 63 2.21 9.42 -5.05
CA LEU A 63 3.34 9.01 -4.24
C LEU A 63 4.21 8.02 -5.01
N ALA A 64 5.52 8.26 -5.04
CA ALA A 64 6.48 7.28 -5.54
C ALA A 64 6.82 6.29 -4.42
N VAL A 65 6.76 4.99 -4.73
CA VAL A 65 6.93 3.93 -3.74
C VAL A 65 7.94 2.87 -4.20
N ASN A 66 8.59 2.22 -3.24
CA ASN A 66 9.33 0.99 -3.49
C ASN A 66 8.35 -0.18 -3.69
N SER A 67 8.83 -1.30 -4.22
CA SER A 67 7.96 -2.44 -4.48
C SER A 67 8.74 -3.75 -4.47
N LEU A 68 8.31 -4.69 -3.65
CA LEU A 68 8.97 -5.98 -3.49
C LEU A 68 7.92 -7.05 -3.13
N HIS A 69 7.10 -7.43 -4.12
CA HIS A 69 6.06 -8.44 -3.95
C HIS A 69 5.70 -9.09 -5.29
N HIS A 70 5.15 -10.30 -5.27
CA HIS A 70 4.66 -10.99 -6.45
C HIS A 70 3.18 -11.35 -6.36
N GLN A 71 2.56 -11.08 -5.20
CA GLN A 71 1.13 -11.22 -4.98
C GLN A 71 0.55 -9.84 -4.65
N ALA A 72 -0.74 -9.65 -4.90
CA ALA A 72 -1.44 -8.39 -4.65
C ALA A 72 -2.94 -8.61 -4.52
N ILE A 73 -3.65 -7.60 -4.05
CA ILE A 73 -5.12 -7.63 -4.00
C ILE A 73 -5.68 -7.76 -5.41
N LYS A 74 -6.52 -8.79 -5.61
CA LYS A 74 -7.32 -8.97 -6.81
C LYS A 74 -8.72 -8.40 -6.62
N THR A 75 -9.47 -8.94 -5.67
CA THR A 75 -10.78 -8.40 -5.26
C THR A 75 -10.65 -7.80 -3.88
N LEU A 76 -10.96 -6.51 -3.77
CA LEU A 76 -10.93 -5.80 -2.49
C LEU A 76 -12.05 -6.32 -1.58
N ALA A 77 -11.74 -6.60 -0.33
CA ALA A 77 -12.71 -7.02 0.67
C ALA A 77 -13.82 -5.95 0.86
N PRO A 78 -15.07 -6.34 1.07
CA PRO A 78 -16.20 -5.40 1.12
C PRO A 78 -16.10 -4.30 2.18
N GLY A 79 -15.43 -4.58 3.29
CA GLY A 79 -15.28 -3.60 4.40
C GLY A 79 -14.09 -2.67 4.26
N LEU A 80 -13.17 -2.94 3.33
CA LEU A 80 -11.98 -2.11 3.11
C LEU A 80 -12.26 -0.99 2.11
N ALA A 81 -11.64 0.17 2.36
CA ALA A 81 -11.61 1.27 1.42
C ALA A 81 -10.20 1.44 0.86
N ALA A 82 -10.08 1.59 -0.45
CA ALA A 82 -8.81 1.87 -1.10
C ALA A 82 -8.33 3.28 -0.76
N MET A 83 -7.04 3.40 -0.44
CA MET A 83 -6.38 4.70 -0.21
C MET A 83 -5.34 5.02 -1.28
N ALA A 84 -4.84 4.02 -2.00
CA ALA A 84 -3.88 4.21 -3.10
C ALA A 84 -4.04 3.11 -4.14
N VAL A 85 -3.86 3.48 -5.41
CA VAL A 85 -3.93 2.56 -6.55
C VAL A 85 -2.72 2.81 -7.45
N SER A 86 -2.02 1.75 -7.85
CA SER A 86 -0.87 1.83 -8.74
C SER A 86 -1.28 2.16 -10.18
N GLU A 87 -0.31 2.56 -10.98
CA GLU A 87 -0.51 2.90 -12.41
C GLU A 87 -1.08 1.74 -13.23
N ASP A 88 -0.86 0.51 -12.82
CA ASP A 88 -1.40 -0.71 -13.45
C ASP A 88 -2.69 -1.21 -12.77
N GLY A 89 -3.30 -0.41 -11.90
CA GLY A 89 -4.62 -0.67 -11.33
C GLY A 89 -4.65 -1.53 -10.06
N LEU A 90 -3.51 -1.85 -9.45
CA LEU A 90 -3.49 -2.60 -8.20
C LEU A 90 -3.80 -1.70 -7.01
N THR A 91 -4.65 -2.16 -6.10
CA THR A 91 -4.88 -1.50 -4.82
C THR A 91 -3.66 -1.71 -3.92
N GLU A 92 -2.99 -0.62 -3.57
CA GLU A 92 -1.73 -0.66 -2.83
C GLU A 92 -1.79 -0.06 -1.43
N ALA A 93 -2.90 0.57 -1.07
CA ALA A 93 -3.17 0.97 0.31
C ALA A 93 -4.65 0.90 0.61
N VAL A 94 -4.98 0.47 1.82
CA VAL A 94 -6.35 0.30 2.30
C VAL A 94 -6.49 0.75 3.74
N CYS A 95 -7.73 1.06 4.14
CA CYS A 95 -8.12 1.26 5.54
C CYS A 95 -9.48 0.63 5.83
N LEU A 96 -9.76 0.40 7.12
CA LEU A 96 -11.11 0.17 7.63
C LEU A 96 -11.67 1.51 8.09
N PRO A 97 -12.64 2.10 7.36
CA PRO A 97 -13.08 3.48 7.62
C PRO A 97 -13.71 3.72 8.98
N ASP A 98 -14.33 2.70 9.56
CA ASP A 98 -15.04 2.75 10.85
C ASP A 98 -14.12 2.46 12.05
N LYS A 99 -12.84 2.20 11.81
CA LYS A 99 -11.86 1.95 12.86
C LYS A 99 -10.93 3.14 13.00
N ARG A 100 -10.44 3.36 14.21
CA ARG A 100 -9.55 4.48 14.53
C ARG A 100 -8.28 4.48 13.68
N PHE A 101 -7.62 3.34 13.58
CA PHE A 101 -6.44 3.16 12.73
C PHE A 101 -6.24 1.69 12.39
N VAL A 102 -6.81 1.27 11.29
CA VAL A 102 -6.50 -0.02 10.66
C VAL A 102 -6.16 0.29 9.22
N TRP A 103 -4.87 0.44 8.94
CA TRP A 103 -4.31 0.77 7.64
C TRP A 103 -3.39 -0.32 7.18
N ALA A 104 -3.26 -0.47 5.89
CA ALA A 104 -2.24 -1.36 5.32
C ALA A 104 -1.75 -0.81 3.97
N VAL A 105 -0.47 -1.04 3.70
CA VAL A 105 0.19 -0.62 2.47
C VAL A 105 0.92 -1.81 1.84
N GLN A 106 0.99 -1.85 0.50
CA GLN A 106 1.66 -2.92 -0.22
C GLN A 106 3.17 -2.69 -0.33
N TRP A 107 3.60 -1.43 -0.40
CA TRP A 107 5.02 -1.08 -0.40
C TRP A 107 5.64 -1.23 0.99
N HIS A 108 6.94 -0.97 1.08
CA HIS A 108 7.74 -1.14 2.29
C HIS A 108 8.24 0.21 2.83
N PRO A 109 7.44 0.96 3.60
CA PRO A 109 7.90 2.22 4.19
C PRO A 109 9.04 2.03 5.19
N GLU A 110 9.18 0.82 5.79
CA GLU A 110 10.26 0.49 6.72
C GLU A 110 11.64 0.50 6.06
N PHE A 111 11.71 0.27 4.74
CA PHE A 111 12.98 0.35 4.01
C PHE A 111 13.37 1.79 3.67
N SER A 112 12.42 2.72 3.61
CA SER A 112 12.64 4.08 3.14
C SER A 112 12.49 5.16 4.21
N PHE A 113 12.14 4.83 5.45
CA PHE A 113 11.83 5.84 6.48
C PHE A 113 13.02 6.78 6.78
N ARG A 114 14.25 6.34 6.55
CA ARG A 114 15.45 7.17 6.80
C ARG A 114 15.63 8.26 5.73
N VAL A 115 15.17 8.02 4.51
CA VAL A 115 15.39 8.91 3.36
C VAL A 115 14.08 9.55 2.86
N ASN A 116 12.92 9.13 3.38
CA ASN A 116 11.62 9.54 2.86
C ASN A 116 10.72 10.05 3.98
N GLU A 117 10.30 11.33 3.88
CA GLU A 117 9.45 11.97 4.87
C GLU A 117 8.05 11.36 4.92
N ASP A 118 7.48 10.97 3.78
CA ASP A 118 6.14 10.39 3.72
C ASP A 118 6.08 9.06 4.46
N SER A 119 7.14 8.24 4.37
CA SER A 119 7.26 7.02 5.16
C SER A 119 7.28 7.30 6.66
N ARG A 120 8.00 8.33 7.09
CA ARG A 120 8.01 8.75 8.50
C ARG A 120 6.64 9.23 8.97
N LYS A 121 5.90 9.96 8.12
CA LYS A 121 4.54 10.41 8.44
C LYS A 121 3.60 9.23 8.69
N ILE A 122 3.68 8.18 7.89
CA ILE A 122 2.86 6.97 8.07
C ILE A 122 3.13 6.31 9.43
N PHE A 123 4.41 6.11 9.78
CA PHE A 123 4.77 5.54 11.08
C PHE A 123 4.36 6.44 12.24
N LYS A 124 4.54 7.75 12.10
CA LYS A 124 4.13 8.71 13.12
C LYS A 124 2.62 8.64 13.36
N ALA A 125 1.81 8.63 12.31
CA ALA A 125 0.37 8.50 12.41
C ALA A 125 -0.05 7.21 13.14
N PHE A 126 0.62 6.10 12.82
CA PHE A 126 0.39 4.83 13.51
C PHE A 126 0.71 4.92 15.01
N ILE A 127 1.88 5.44 15.36
CA ILE A 127 2.30 5.58 16.77
C ILE A 127 1.34 6.50 17.54
N GLU A 128 0.93 7.60 16.96
CA GLU A 128 -0.01 8.56 17.58
C GLU A 128 -1.42 7.97 17.76
N SER A 129 -1.77 6.91 17.01
CA SER A 129 -3.05 6.21 17.14
C SER A 129 -3.09 5.19 18.28
N CYS A 130 -1.95 4.85 18.81
CA CYS A 130 -1.84 3.86 19.89
C CYS A 130 -2.33 4.37 21.25
#